data_e51ee6083f08829db4b2accb8942dde1
#
_entry.id   e51ee6083f08829db4b2accb8942dde1
#
_cell.length_a   1.000
_cell.length_b   1.000
_cell.length_c   1.000
_cell.angle_alpha   90.00
_cell.angle_beta   90.00
_cell.angle_gamma   90.00
#
_symmetry.space_group_name_H-M   'P 1'
#
loop_
_entity.id
_entity.type
_entity.pdbx_description
1 polymer ?
#
loop_
_entity_poly.entity_id
_entity_poly.type
_entity_poly.pdbx_seq_one_letter_code
_entity_poly.pdbx_strand_id
1 'polypeptide(L)'
;MKISGSYTLAAPQEKVYALMQDPVVLARAIPGCEGLEKIGDDEYRMKMKMALASFSGAFEGKVRITDQTPPASFRLVVEGSGKLGFMKGDGLLKLSSQGDTSGDRTEVAYEGDAQVGGTMAAVGQRLIDGTARMMIKRFFDKLAEEAATAG
;
A
#
# COMPACT_ATOMS: atom_id res chain seq x y z
N MET A 1 -7.91 -13.13 -3.69
CA MET A 1 -7.13 -12.72 -4.86
C MET A 1 -5.65 -12.59 -4.46
N LYS A 2 -4.81 -13.31 -5.14
CA LYS A 2 -3.37 -13.23 -4.89
C LYS A 2 -2.74 -12.09 -5.67
N ILE A 3 -1.88 -11.34 -5.01
CA ILE A 3 -1.14 -10.23 -5.62
C ILE A 3 0.35 -10.40 -5.36
N SER A 4 1.17 -10.10 -6.35
CA SER A 4 2.63 -10.14 -6.21
C SER A 4 3.28 -9.29 -7.29
N GLY A 5 4.48 -8.84 -7.02
CA GLY A 5 5.27 -8.06 -7.96
C GLY A 5 6.47 -7.43 -7.30
N SER A 6 7.13 -6.55 -8.02
CA SER A 6 8.24 -5.80 -7.48
C SER A 6 8.37 -4.44 -8.16
N TYR A 7 8.96 -3.49 -7.42
CA TYR A 7 9.27 -2.15 -7.92
C TYR A 7 10.66 -1.77 -7.45
N THR A 8 11.38 -1.05 -8.28
CA THR A 8 12.70 -0.54 -7.93
C THR A 8 12.61 0.96 -7.72
N LEU A 9 13.12 1.41 -6.58
CA LEU A 9 13.14 2.83 -6.22
C LEU A 9 14.57 3.34 -6.18
N ALA A 10 14.77 4.56 -6.67
CA ALA A 10 16.09 5.19 -6.72
C ALA A 10 16.43 5.86 -5.39
N ALA A 11 16.55 5.05 -4.34
CA ALA A 11 16.90 5.50 -3.00
C ALA A 11 17.48 4.35 -2.19
N PRO A 12 18.28 4.64 -1.16
CA PRO A 12 18.83 3.60 -0.29
C PRO A 12 17.76 2.82 0.46
N GLN A 13 18.03 1.57 0.75
CA GLN A 13 17.10 0.65 1.42
C GLN A 13 16.57 1.21 2.74
N GLU A 14 17.41 1.78 3.55
CA GLU A 14 17.01 2.35 4.85
C GLU A 14 16.03 3.49 4.68
N LYS A 15 16.26 4.35 3.69
CA LYS A 15 15.36 5.46 3.40
C LYS A 15 14.01 4.98 2.91
N VAL A 16 13.99 4.02 1.97
CA VAL A 16 12.75 3.47 1.45
C VAL A 16 11.95 2.81 2.57
N TYR A 17 12.62 2.02 3.41
CA TYR A 17 11.97 1.38 4.54
C TYR A 17 11.33 2.41 5.48
N ALA A 18 12.08 3.44 5.85
CA ALA A 18 11.58 4.49 6.74
C ALA A 18 10.36 5.21 6.17
N LEU A 19 10.37 5.49 4.86
CA LEU A 19 9.23 6.13 4.20
C LEU A 19 7.98 5.26 4.29
N MET A 20 8.12 3.96 4.18
CA MET A 20 7.01 3.01 4.24
C MET A 20 6.50 2.79 5.67
N GLN A 21 7.20 3.31 6.67
CA GLN A 21 6.76 3.26 8.07
C GLN A 21 6.16 4.60 8.52
N ASP A 22 6.23 5.62 7.68
CA ASP A 22 5.79 6.97 8.02
C ASP A 22 4.32 7.16 7.63
N PRO A 23 3.42 7.41 8.59
CA PRO A 23 2.00 7.57 8.28
C PRO A 23 1.70 8.77 7.38
N VAL A 24 2.50 9.82 7.42
CA VAL A 24 2.32 10.97 6.52
C VAL A 24 2.58 10.57 5.08
N VAL A 25 3.65 9.81 4.85
CA VAL A 25 3.99 9.32 3.51
C VAL A 25 2.95 8.30 3.04
N LEU A 26 2.56 7.36 3.90
CA LEU A 26 1.54 6.37 3.56
C LEU A 26 0.21 7.02 3.20
N ALA A 27 -0.19 8.07 3.92
CA ALA A 27 -1.43 8.78 3.63
C ALA A 27 -1.40 9.44 2.25
N ARG A 28 -0.23 9.88 1.80
CA ARG A 28 -0.06 10.47 0.46
C ARG A 28 0.02 9.40 -0.62
N ALA A 29 0.60 8.25 -0.30
CA ALA A 29 0.86 7.20 -1.28
C ALA A 29 -0.33 6.28 -1.54
N ILE A 30 -1.15 6.01 -0.52
CA ILE A 30 -2.33 5.16 -0.68
C ILE A 30 -3.39 5.90 -1.49
N PRO A 31 -3.74 5.40 -2.70
CA PRO A 31 -4.72 6.09 -3.54
C PRO A 31 -6.07 6.27 -2.85
N GLY A 32 -6.58 7.50 -2.91
CA GLY A 32 -7.87 7.82 -2.31
C GLY A 32 -7.85 8.03 -0.80
N CYS A 33 -6.72 7.84 -0.16
CA CYS A 33 -6.60 8.02 1.28
C CYS A 33 -6.72 9.51 1.63
N GLU A 34 -7.65 9.82 2.54
CA GLU A 34 -7.87 11.20 3.01
C GLU A 34 -7.09 11.52 4.27
N GLY A 35 -6.51 10.50 4.90
CA GLY A 35 -5.67 10.67 6.08
C GLY A 35 -5.55 9.40 6.89
N LEU A 36 -4.53 9.36 7.71
CA LEU A 36 -4.29 8.28 8.68
C LEU A 36 -4.19 8.89 10.06
N GLU A 37 -4.99 8.37 10.98
CA GLU A 37 -4.99 8.80 12.37
C GLU A 37 -4.45 7.68 13.25
N LYS A 38 -3.41 7.95 14.01
CA LYS A 38 -2.80 6.94 14.87
C LYS A 38 -3.76 6.55 15.99
N ILE A 39 -4.02 5.24 16.10
CA ILE A 39 -4.90 4.70 17.15
C ILE A 39 -4.19 3.69 18.04
N GLY A 40 -2.94 3.36 17.72
CA GLY A 40 -2.13 2.42 18.50
C GLY A 40 -0.73 2.38 17.92
N ASP A 41 0.11 1.50 18.46
CA ASP A 41 1.46 1.30 17.93
C ASP A 41 1.35 0.67 16.54
N ASP A 42 1.87 1.40 15.52
CA ASP A 42 1.83 0.95 14.14
C ASP A 42 0.43 0.58 13.64
N GLU A 43 -0.59 1.22 14.20
CA GLU A 43 -1.98 1.02 13.82
C GLU A 43 -2.65 2.37 13.61
N TYR A 44 -3.33 2.51 12.45
CA TYR A 44 -3.93 3.77 12.03
C TYR A 44 -5.35 3.57 11.55
N ARG A 45 -6.21 4.52 11.90
CA ARG A 45 -7.55 4.61 11.30
C ARG A 45 -7.39 5.29 9.94
N MET A 46 -8.04 4.73 8.94
CA MET A 46 -7.97 5.22 7.57
C MET A 46 -9.34 5.65 7.08
N LYS A 47 -9.38 6.79 6.40
CA LYS A 47 -10.54 7.20 5.61
C LYS A 47 -10.11 7.28 4.17
N MET A 48 -10.88 6.70 3.28
CA MET A 48 -10.56 6.75 1.86
C MET A 48 -11.81 6.85 1.00
N LYS A 49 -11.62 7.39 -0.19
CA LYS A 49 -12.63 7.39 -1.25
C LYS A 49 -12.13 6.54 -2.39
N MET A 50 -13.02 5.73 -2.92
CA MET A 50 -12.68 4.85 -4.03
C MET A 50 -13.78 4.87 -5.07
N ALA A 51 -13.37 4.79 -6.34
CA ALA A 51 -14.28 4.58 -7.46
C ALA A 51 -13.93 3.26 -8.14
N LEU A 52 -14.94 2.44 -8.43
CA LEU A 52 -14.79 1.17 -9.10
C LEU A 52 -15.95 1.01 -10.06
N ALA A 53 -15.68 1.10 -11.36
CA ALA A 53 -16.69 1.15 -12.41
C ALA A 53 -17.66 2.32 -12.14
N SER A 54 -18.97 2.04 -12.08
CA SER A 54 -19.99 3.04 -11.77
C SER A 54 -20.17 3.26 -10.26
N PHE A 55 -19.45 2.49 -9.43
CA PHE A 55 -19.54 2.63 -7.98
C PHE A 55 -18.51 3.64 -7.49
N SER A 56 -18.93 4.51 -6.59
CA SER A 56 -18.00 5.37 -5.87
C SER A 56 -18.50 5.52 -4.45
N GLY A 57 -17.59 5.61 -3.51
CA GLY A 57 -17.99 5.72 -2.12
C GLY A 57 -16.85 5.94 -1.16
N ALA A 58 -17.23 6.26 0.07
CA ALA A 58 -16.31 6.45 1.17
C ALA A 58 -16.18 5.16 1.97
N PHE A 59 -14.97 4.89 2.41
CA PHE A 59 -14.64 3.74 3.24
C PHE A 59 -13.89 4.20 4.46
N GLU A 60 -14.13 3.53 5.56
CA GLU A 60 -13.35 3.71 6.78
C GLU A 60 -12.76 2.35 7.16
N GLY A 61 -11.56 2.39 7.68
CA GLY A 61 -10.90 1.15 8.05
C GLY A 61 -9.62 1.39 8.82
N LYS A 62 -8.72 0.43 8.72
CA LYS A 62 -7.47 0.43 9.47
C LYS A 62 -6.30 0.03 8.59
N VAL A 63 -5.15 0.60 8.91
CA VAL A 63 -3.86 0.20 8.37
C VAL A 63 -3.00 -0.22 9.55
N ARG A 64 -2.41 -1.41 9.47
CA ARG A 64 -1.47 -1.89 10.48
C ARG A 64 -0.16 -2.30 9.83
N ILE A 65 0.92 -1.99 10.49
CA ILE A 65 2.26 -2.42 10.07
C ILE A 65 2.74 -3.40 11.13
N THR A 66 3.04 -4.63 10.70
CA THR A 66 3.44 -5.70 11.61
C THR A 66 4.68 -6.41 11.10
N ASP A 67 5.24 -7.29 11.93
CA ASP A 67 6.38 -8.13 11.56
C ASP A 67 7.56 -7.35 11.00
N GLN A 68 7.83 -6.17 11.59
CA GLN A 68 8.92 -5.32 11.12
C GLN A 68 10.28 -5.92 11.42
N THR A 69 11.09 -6.04 10.37
CA THR A 69 12.50 -6.43 10.46
C THR A 69 13.31 -5.39 9.67
N PRO A 70 13.55 -4.21 10.28
CA PRO A 70 14.24 -3.12 9.57
C PRO A 70 15.68 -3.48 9.20
N PRO A 71 16.16 -3.07 8.05
CA PRO A 71 15.43 -2.42 6.95
C PRO A 71 15.02 -3.43 5.87
N ALA A 72 14.74 -4.67 6.22
CA ALA A 72 14.57 -5.78 5.29
C ALA A 72 13.11 -6.09 4.93
N SER A 73 12.20 -6.09 5.89
CA SER A 73 10.84 -6.52 5.60
C SER A 73 9.83 -6.03 6.64
N PHE A 74 8.57 -6.08 6.25
CA PHE A 74 7.43 -5.84 7.13
C PHE A 74 6.17 -6.35 6.45
N ARG A 75 5.10 -6.46 7.23
CA ARG A 75 3.79 -6.82 6.74
C ARG A 75 2.85 -5.63 6.84
N LEU A 76 2.12 -5.37 5.77
CA LEU A 76 1.13 -4.29 5.72
C LEU A 76 -0.25 -4.92 5.66
N VAL A 77 -1.12 -4.53 6.57
CA VAL A 77 -2.50 -5.01 6.63
C VAL A 77 -3.43 -3.82 6.47
N VAL A 78 -4.29 -3.88 5.47
CA VAL A 78 -5.24 -2.81 5.16
C VAL A 78 -6.65 -3.40 5.12
N GLU A 79 -7.58 -2.76 5.79
CA GLU A 79 -8.97 -3.16 5.71
C GLU A 79 -9.86 -1.92 5.70
N GLY A 80 -11.00 -2.01 5.04
CA GLY A 80 -11.95 -0.92 4.98
C GLY A 80 -13.34 -1.42 4.65
N SER A 81 -14.33 -0.69 5.10
CA SER A 81 -15.74 -1.00 4.83
C SER A 81 -16.55 0.27 4.63
N GLY A 82 -17.65 0.14 3.92
CA GLY A 82 -18.57 1.23 3.64
C GLY A 82 -19.87 0.70 3.06
N LYS A 83 -20.70 1.57 2.53
CA LYS A 83 -22.01 1.19 1.99
C LYS A 83 -21.92 0.23 0.81
N LEU A 84 -20.82 0.30 0.05
CA LEU A 84 -20.65 -0.52 -1.14
C LEU A 84 -20.03 -1.88 -0.87
N GLY A 85 -19.62 -2.14 0.38
CA GLY A 85 -19.00 -3.40 0.72
C GLY A 85 -17.75 -3.24 1.57
N PHE A 86 -16.87 -4.22 1.47
CA PHE A 86 -15.61 -4.19 2.22
C PHE A 86 -14.43 -4.62 1.35
N MET A 87 -13.25 -4.25 1.83
CA MET A 87 -11.99 -4.68 1.24
C MET A 87 -11.01 -5.04 2.34
N LYS A 88 -10.17 -6.02 2.10
CA LYS A 88 -9.08 -6.41 2.98
C LYS A 88 -7.87 -6.73 2.13
N GLY A 89 -6.71 -6.30 2.58
CA GLY A 89 -5.44 -6.64 1.95
C GLY A 89 -4.40 -6.93 3.00
N ASP A 90 -3.58 -7.95 2.76
CA ASP A 90 -2.50 -8.36 3.64
C ASP A 90 -1.32 -8.71 2.76
N GLY A 91 -0.20 -8.03 2.94
CA GLY A 91 0.97 -8.24 2.10
C GLY A 91 2.27 -8.18 2.86
N LEU A 92 3.19 -9.06 2.47
CA LEU A 92 4.56 -9.05 2.94
C LEU A 92 5.39 -8.25 1.93
N LEU A 93 6.15 -7.28 2.42
CA LEU A 93 7.06 -6.48 1.62
C LEU A 93 8.49 -6.76 2.03
N LYS A 94 9.32 -7.06 1.05
CA LYS A 94 10.74 -7.36 1.25
C LYS A 94 11.57 -6.36 0.45
N LEU A 95 12.52 -5.73 1.11
CA LEU A 95 13.40 -4.75 0.52
C LEU A 95 14.81 -5.30 0.40
N SER A 96 15.43 -5.05 -0.74
CA SER A 96 16.83 -5.45 -0.96
C SER A 96 17.53 -4.40 -1.78
N SER A 97 18.81 -4.14 -1.46
CA SER A 97 19.64 -3.24 -2.24
C SER A 97 19.90 -3.84 -3.61
N GLN A 98 19.78 -3.00 -4.64
CA GLN A 98 19.99 -3.43 -6.02
C GLN A 98 21.16 -2.69 -6.65
N GLY A 99 21.79 -3.36 -7.59
CA GLY A 99 22.81 -2.75 -8.42
C GLY A 99 24.20 -2.86 -7.83
N ASP A 100 24.94 -1.79 -8.00
CA ASP A 100 26.34 -1.74 -7.64
C ASP A 100 26.57 -1.44 -6.15
N THR A 101 27.80 -1.06 -5.83
CA THR A 101 28.23 -0.79 -4.47
C THR A 101 27.70 0.53 -3.90
N SER A 102 26.98 1.34 -4.68
CA SER A 102 26.49 2.64 -4.21
C SER A 102 25.33 2.52 -3.21
N GLY A 103 24.56 1.43 -3.29
CA GLY A 103 23.40 1.25 -2.45
C GLY A 103 22.27 2.25 -2.70
N ASP A 104 22.25 2.86 -3.88
CA ASP A 104 21.28 3.94 -4.21
C ASP A 104 19.99 3.45 -4.81
N ARG A 105 19.81 2.14 -4.91
CA ARG A 105 18.60 1.55 -5.43
C ARG A 105 18.09 0.46 -4.52
N THR A 106 16.77 0.36 -4.42
CA THR A 106 16.12 -0.64 -3.60
C THR A 106 15.03 -1.32 -4.40
N GLU A 107 15.04 -2.64 -4.41
CA GLU A 107 13.92 -3.41 -4.92
C GLU A 107 12.96 -3.69 -3.76
N VAL A 108 11.69 -3.42 -3.98
CA VAL A 108 10.63 -3.78 -3.05
C VAL A 108 9.81 -4.88 -3.72
N ALA A 109 9.93 -6.08 -3.20
CA ALA A 109 9.14 -7.23 -3.65
C ALA A 109 7.95 -7.39 -2.71
N TYR A 110 6.77 -7.62 -3.27
CA TYR A 110 5.58 -7.79 -2.45
C TYR A 110 4.80 -9.02 -2.88
N GLU A 111 4.15 -9.64 -1.91
CA GLU A 111 3.20 -10.73 -2.15
C GLU A 111 2.14 -10.69 -1.06
N GLY A 112 0.90 -10.97 -1.43
CA GLY A 112 -0.18 -10.95 -0.47
C GLY A 112 -1.50 -11.42 -1.05
N ASP A 113 -2.52 -11.23 -0.23
CA ASP A 113 -3.90 -11.56 -0.58
C ASP A 113 -4.78 -10.33 -0.39
N ALA A 114 -5.75 -10.19 -1.28
CA ALA A 114 -6.77 -9.15 -1.16
C ALA A 114 -8.15 -9.77 -1.35
N GLN A 115 -9.12 -9.24 -0.64
CA GLN A 115 -10.51 -9.67 -0.70
C GLN A 115 -11.41 -8.46 -0.85
N VAL A 116 -12.43 -8.59 -1.68
CA VAL A 116 -13.46 -7.58 -1.86
C VAL A 116 -14.81 -8.28 -1.73
N GLY A 117 -15.70 -7.71 -0.93
CA GLY A 117 -17.01 -8.29 -0.71
C GLY A 117 -18.11 -7.24 -0.76
N GLY A 118 -19.37 -7.71 -0.63
CA GLY A 118 -20.53 -6.84 -0.71
C GLY A 118 -20.88 -6.45 -2.15
N THR A 119 -21.53 -5.34 -2.32
CA THR A 119 -21.98 -4.85 -3.62
C THR A 119 -20.84 -4.68 -4.62
N MET A 120 -19.67 -4.25 -4.14
CA MET A 120 -18.51 -4.06 -5.01
C MET A 120 -18.04 -5.34 -5.69
N ALA A 121 -18.23 -6.49 -5.05
CA ALA A 121 -17.82 -7.77 -5.63
C ALA A 121 -18.58 -8.09 -6.91
N ALA A 122 -19.77 -7.51 -7.10
CA ALA A 122 -20.60 -7.74 -8.27
C ALA A 122 -20.01 -7.18 -9.57
N VAL A 123 -19.02 -6.29 -9.52
CA VAL A 123 -18.38 -5.73 -10.73
C VAL A 123 -17.55 -6.77 -11.47
N GLY A 124 -17.19 -7.87 -10.81
CA GLY A 124 -16.43 -8.97 -11.41
C GLY A 124 -14.95 -8.94 -11.10
N GLN A 125 -14.36 -10.13 -11.08
CA GLN A 125 -12.98 -10.31 -10.64
C GLN A 125 -11.96 -9.58 -11.54
N ARG A 126 -12.22 -9.54 -12.84
CA ARG A 126 -11.30 -8.90 -13.78
C ARG A 126 -11.15 -7.39 -13.49
N LEU A 127 -12.25 -6.72 -13.20
CA LEU A 127 -12.23 -5.29 -12.88
C LEU A 127 -11.57 -5.05 -11.53
N ILE A 128 -11.84 -5.92 -10.56
CA ILE A 128 -11.21 -5.87 -9.23
C ILE A 128 -9.70 -6.02 -9.37
N ASP A 129 -9.24 -7.00 -10.14
CA ASP A 129 -7.81 -7.24 -10.38
C ASP A 129 -7.13 -6.02 -11.02
N GLY A 130 -7.75 -5.45 -12.03
CA GLY A 130 -7.22 -4.28 -12.72
C GLY A 130 -7.12 -3.07 -11.80
N THR A 131 -8.14 -2.85 -10.97
CA THR A 131 -8.14 -1.75 -10.01
C THR A 131 -7.07 -1.93 -8.95
N ALA A 132 -6.92 -3.15 -8.43
CA ALA A 132 -5.89 -3.46 -7.43
C ALA A 132 -4.49 -3.19 -7.99
N ARG A 133 -4.22 -3.63 -9.21
CA ARG A 133 -2.92 -3.38 -9.86
C ARG A 133 -2.66 -1.89 -10.07
N MET A 134 -3.68 -1.15 -10.48
CA MET A 134 -3.57 0.29 -10.66
C MET A 134 -3.25 0.99 -9.34
N MET A 135 -3.91 0.60 -8.25
CA MET A 135 -3.69 1.18 -6.93
C MET A 135 -2.29 0.89 -6.42
N ILE A 136 -1.81 -0.34 -6.61
CA ILE A 136 -0.45 -0.72 -6.23
C ILE A 136 0.57 0.10 -7.03
N LYS A 137 0.37 0.23 -8.34
CA LYS A 137 1.26 1.04 -9.18
C LYS A 137 1.31 2.49 -8.71
N ARG A 138 0.16 3.09 -8.44
CA ARG A 138 0.10 4.48 -7.96
C ARG A 138 0.76 4.64 -6.61
N PHE A 139 0.60 3.66 -5.74
CA PHE A 139 1.26 3.65 -4.43
C PHE A 139 2.77 3.73 -4.60
N PHE A 140 3.36 2.86 -5.41
CA PHE A 140 4.80 2.85 -5.62
C PHE A 140 5.30 4.05 -6.43
N ASP A 141 4.52 4.54 -7.39
CA ASP A 141 4.87 5.76 -8.13
C ASP A 141 4.97 6.95 -7.17
N LYS A 142 4.01 7.08 -6.25
CA LYS A 142 4.02 8.16 -5.26
C LYS A 142 5.15 8.00 -4.25
N LEU A 143 5.42 6.76 -3.86
CA LEU A 143 6.52 6.47 -2.95
C LEU A 143 7.86 6.85 -3.59
N ALA A 144 8.02 6.61 -4.89
CA ALA A 144 9.21 7.01 -5.64
C ALA A 144 9.37 8.53 -5.65
N GLU A 145 8.27 9.29 -5.81
CA GLU A 145 8.31 10.74 -5.74
C GLU A 145 8.75 11.22 -4.35
N GLU A 146 8.21 10.61 -3.30
CA GLU A 146 8.58 10.96 -1.92
C GLU A 146 10.04 10.64 -1.66
N ALA A 147 10.54 9.54 -2.18
CA ALA A 147 11.94 9.17 -2.04
C ALA A 147 12.87 10.17 -2.73
N ALA A 148 12.45 10.72 -3.86
CA ALA A 148 13.24 11.69 -4.62
C ALA A 148 13.26 13.06 -3.94
N THR A 149 12.18 13.45 -3.25
CA THR A 149 12.07 14.78 -2.65
C THR A 149 12.55 14.85 -1.20
N ALA A 150 12.57 13.72 -0.52
CA ALA A 150 12.94 13.68 0.90
C ALA A 150 14.44 13.82 1.16
N GLY A 151 15.18 14.22 0.15
CA GLY A 151 16.59 14.64 0.20
C GLY A 151 17.53 13.82 1.04
#